data_c0c1192ec16db441fe5b0dcee86428b8
#
_entry.id   c0c1192ec16db441fe5b0dcee86428b8
#
_cell.length_a   1.000
_cell.length_b   1.000
_cell.length_c   1.000
_cell.angle_alpha   90.00
_cell.angle_beta   90.00
_cell.angle_gamma   90.00
#
_symmetry.space_group_name_H-M   'P 1'
#
loop_
_entity.id
_entity.type
_entity.pdbx_description
1 polymer ?
#
loop_
_entity_poly.entity_id
_entity_poly.type
_entity_poly.pdbx_seq_one_letter_code
_entity_poly.pdbx_strand_id
1 'polypeptide(L)'
;MNFFDELQNYDKEVFDACALELGRQRQNIELIASENIVSKAVLLAAGTVLTNKYAEGFPGKRYYGGCQYVDIVEDIARDRAKKLFGAEHANVQPHSGASANLAVFFALLNTGDTVMGLNLAHGGHLSHGSPVNISGKYFNVVPYSVSDDSEMLDYAEIRRIALECKPKMIIAGASAYSRTIDFAEIRKIADEVGAYYMVDMAHIAGLVAAGLHPSPIPYADVVTTTTHKTLRGPRGGLILCREELAKQIDKAVFPGIQGGPLMHIIAAKAVALGEAMTEEFKEYQKQVVRNAKAFCEALKEEGFRVVSGDTDNHLMLIDLRPFGVTGKEMEKRLDEVHITVNKNAIPNDPEKPFVTSGIRVGTPAVTSRGFKETEMKMIAKWMKEVAVDFEGNRERVTAEVMALCEKYPLYE
;
A
#
# COMPACT_ATOMS: atom_id res chain seq x y z
N MET A 1 -31.45 -1.74 8.85
CA MET A 1 -30.90 -2.67 9.84
C MET A 1 -29.41 -2.76 9.54
N ASN A 2 -28.61 -2.29 10.45
CA ASN A 2 -27.15 -2.26 10.27
C ASN A 2 -26.61 -3.57 10.86
N PHE A 3 -26.03 -4.45 10.03
CA PHE A 3 -25.46 -5.72 10.51
C PHE A 3 -24.52 -5.55 11.70
N PHE A 4 -23.84 -4.40 11.77
CA PHE A 4 -22.95 -4.07 12.86
C PHE A 4 -23.72 -3.90 14.18
N ASP A 5 -24.90 -3.26 14.16
CA ASP A 5 -25.73 -3.08 15.37
C ASP A 5 -26.34 -4.42 15.84
N GLU A 6 -26.61 -5.35 14.94
CA GLU A 6 -27.06 -6.69 15.29
C GLU A 6 -25.98 -7.51 16.01
N LEU A 7 -24.69 -7.30 15.69
CA LEU A 7 -23.59 -8.00 16.32
C LEU A 7 -23.62 -7.84 17.86
N GLN A 8 -24.10 -6.70 18.37
CA GLN A 8 -24.24 -6.46 19.81
C GLN A 8 -25.11 -7.52 20.51
N ASN A 9 -26.10 -8.06 19.80
CA ASN A 9 -27.01 -9.07 20.35
C ASN A 9 -26.42 -10.49 20.31
N TYR A 10 -25.43 -10.74 19.44
CA TYR A 10 -24.80 -12.05 19.27
C TYR A 10 -23.47 -12.17 20.02
N ASP A 11 -22.65 -11.12 19.99
CA ASP A 11 -21.33 -11.08 20.62
C ASP A 11 -20.98 -9.65 21.04
N LYS A 12 -21.34 -9.33 22.28
CA LYS A 12 -21.15 -8.00 22.83
C LYS A 12 -19.67 -7.62 22.97
N GLU A 13 -18.77 -8.57 23.26
CA GLU A 13 -17.35 -8.28 23.47
C GLU A 13 -16.70 -7.88 22.14
N VAL A 14 -16.99 -8.61 21.06
CA VAL A 14 -16.51 -8.27 19.72
C VAL A 14 -17.15 -6.98 19.22
N PHE A 15 -18.45 -6.76 19.47
CA PHE A 15 -19.12 -5.52 19.13
C PHE A 15 -18.46 -4.31 19.82
N ASP A 16 -18.22 -4.40 21.13
CA ASP A 16 -17.62 -3.31 21.91
C ASP A 16 -16.21 -2.98 21.37
N ALA A 17 -15.40 -3.99 21.03
CA ALA A 17 -14.09 -3.79 20.44
C ALA A 17 -14.17 -3.09 19.06
N CYS A 18 -15.09 -3.50 18.20
CA CYS A 18 -15.32 -2.85 16.90
C CYS A 18 -15.82 -1.41 17.07
N ALA A 19 -16.69 -1.15 18.06
CA ALA A 19 -17.19 0.18 18.36
C ALA A 19 -16.08 1.12 18.87
N LEU A 20 -15.16 0.61 19.69
CA LEU A 20 -13.97 1.34 20.13
C LEU A 20 -13.06 1.70 18.94
N GLU A 21 -12.81 0.75 18.02
CA GLU A 21 -12.01 1.03 16.83
C GLU A 21 -12.68 2.05 15.90
N LEU A 22 -14.01 1.97 15.70
CA LEU A 22 -14.73 3.00 14.96
C LEU A 22 -14.64 4.38 15.65
N GLY A 23 -14.72 4.41 16.97
CA GLY A 23 -14.49 5.61 17.77
C GLY A 23 -13.10 6.19 17.54
N ARG A 24 -12.06 5.35 17.59
CA ARG A 24 -10.69 5.75 17.31
C ARG A 24 -10.56 6.34 15.89
N GLN A 25 -11.05 5.66 14.87
CA GLN A 25 -11.02 6.15 13.49
C GLN A 25 -11.73 7.50 13.31
N ARG A 26 -12.83 7.71 14.02
CA ARG A 26 -13.57 8.98 13.99
C ARG A 26 -12.84 10.13 14.66
N GLN A 27 -12.07 9.87 15.71
CA GLN A 27 -11.37 10.87 16.51
C GLN A 27 -9.93 11.13 16.06
N ASN A 28 -9.30 10.21 15.33
CA ASN A 28 -7.91 10.29 14.93
C ASN A 28 -7.74 10.78 13.49
N ILE A 29 -6.69 11.56 13.25
CA ILE A 29 -6.18 11.87 11.93
C ILE A 29 -5.27 10.73 11.48
N GLU A 30 -5.66 9.99 10.45
CA GLU A 30 -4.93 8.83 9.94
C GLU A 30 -3.96 9.25 8.83
N LEU A 31 -2.67 9.23 9.12
CA LEU A 31 -1.58 9.57 8.18
C LEU A 31 -0.70 8.38 7.81
N ILE A 32 -1.02 7.16 8.25
CA ILE A 32 -0.31 5.99 7.77
C ILE A 32 -0.54 5.85 6.26
N ALA A 33 0.53 5.98 5.47
CA ALA A 33 0.47 6.03 4.00
C ALA A 33 -0.11 4.77 3.34
N SER A 34 -0.16 3.65 4.07
CA SER A 34 -0.70 2.36 3.63
C SER A 34 -2.13 2.09 4.11
N GLU A 35 -2.79 3.05 4.73
CA GLU A 35 -4.17 2.96 5.20
C GLU A 35 -5.12 3.83 4.40
N ASN A 36 -6.39 3.46 4.40
CA ASN A 36 -7.45 4.20 3.73
C ASN A 36 -8.82 3.89 4.38
N ILE A 37 -9.81 4.72 4.06
CA ILE A 37 -11.20 4.55 4.48
C ILE A 37 -12.00 4.03 3.29
N VAL A 38 -12.47 2.80 3.38
CA VAL A 38 -13.27 2.16 2.33
C VAL A 38 -14.71 2.67 2.31
N SER A 39 -15.42 2.50 1.21
CA SER A 39 -16.86 2.82 1.12
C SER A 39 -17.72 1.85 1.92
N LYS A 40 -18.94 2.28 2.28
CA LYS A 40 -19.95 1.39 2.89
C LYS A 40 -20.25 0.17 1.98
N ALA A 41 -20.20 0.34 0.66
CA ALA A 41 -20.44 -0.75 -0.29
C ALA A 41 -19.35 -1.84 -0.23
N VAL A 42 -18.10 -1.46 -0.04
CA VAL A 42 -16.98 -2.41 0.16
C VAL A 42 -17.16 -3.19 1.46
N LEU A 43 -17.54 -2.52 2.56
CA LEU A 43 -17.81 -3.19 3.84
C LEU A 43 -18.98 -4.17 3.73
N LEU A 44 -20.08 -3.77 3.10
CA LEU A 44 -21.25 -4.62 2.89
C LEU A 44 -20.92 -5.84 2.03
N ALA A 45 -20.14 -5.68 0.96
CA ALA A 45 -19.74 -6.79 0.12
C ALA A 45 -18.85 -7.81 0.86
N ALA A 46 -17.97 -7.35 1.75
CA ALA A 46 -17.14 -8.19 2.59
C ALA A 46 -17.94 -8.98 3.64
N GLY A 47 -19.11 -8.48 4.07
CA GLY A 47 -20.00 -9.15 5.04
C GLY A 47 -21.07 -10.03 4.41
N THR A 48 -20.94 -10.46 3.15
CA THR A 48 -21.97 -11.25 2.46
C THR A 48 -21.89 -12.76 2.75
N VAL A 49 -22.98 -13.47 2.39
CA VAL A 49 -23.08 -14.94 2.46
C VAL A 49 -22.05 -15.69 1.61
N LEU A 50 -21.31 -14.99 0.75
CA LEU A 50 -20.24 -15.58 -0.07
C LEU A 50 -19.11 -16.18 0.79
N THR A 51 -18.99 -15.76 2.06
CA THR A 51 -18.07 -16.37 3.03
C THR A 51 -18.35 -17.87 3.26
N ASN A 52 -19.58 -18.34 3.02
CA ASN A 52 -19.95 -19.72 3.24
C ASN A 52 -19.50 -20.65 2.10
N LYS A 53 -19.07 -20.11 0.93
CA LYS A 53 -18.82 -20.91 -0.26
C LYS A 53 -17.36 -21.29 -0.44
N TYR A 54 -17.09 -22.59 -0.44
CA TYR A 54 -15.79 -23.15 -0.80
C TYR A 54 -15.64 -23.22 -2.32
N ALA A 55 -14.63 -22.53 -2.89
CA ALA A 55 -14.50 -22.33 -4.34
C ALA A 55 -13.07 -22.56 -4.87
N GLU A 56 -12.39 -23.64 -4.44
CA GLU A 56 -11.08 -24.01 -4.98
C GLU A 56 -11.10 -24.16 -6.50
N GLY A 57 -10.06 -23.71 -7.17
CA GLY A 57 -9.96 -23.60 -8.61
C GLY A 57 -10.32 -22.20 -9.11
N PHE A 58 -10.79 -22.11 -10.34
CA PHE A 58 -11.08 -20.85 -11.02
C PHE A 58 -12.46 -20.90 -11.67
N PRO A 59 -13.07 -19.77 -12.09
CA PRO A 59 -14.37 -19.74 -12.74
C PRO A 59 -14.46 -20.76 -13.88
N GLY A 60 -15.54 -21.55 -13.89
CA GLY A 60 -15.77 -22.63 -14.85
C GLY A 60 -14.90 -23.89 -14.66
N LYS A 61 -13.95 -23.88 -13.73
CA LYS A 61 -13.01 -24.98 -13.45
C LYS A 61 -12.81 -25.17 -11.95
N ARG A 62 -13.92 -25.24 -11.20
CA ARG A 62 -13.89 -25.44 -9.75
C ARG A 62 -13.79 -26.91 -9.37
N TYR A 63 -13.20 -27.17 -8.21
CA TYR A 63 -13.15 -28.51 -7.62
C TYR A 63 -14.44 -28.88 -6.88
N TYR A 64 -15.33 -27.92 -6.65
CA TYR A 64 -16.59 -28.10 -5.90
C TYR A 64 -17.79 -27.66 -6.74
N GLY A 65 -18.93 -28.32 -6.50
CA GLY A 65 -20.22 -27.91 -7.07
C GLY A 65 -20.78 -26.64 -6.43
N GLY A 66 -21.81 -26.06 -7.05
CA GLY A 66 -22.53 -24.90 -6.52
C GLY A 66 -21.79 -23.56 -6.67
N CYS A 67 -20.82 -23.46 -7.60
CA CYS A 67 -19.97 -22.28 -7.76
C CYS A 67 -20.48 -21.30 -8.83
N GLN A 68 -21.61 -21.57 -9.47
CA GLN A 68 -22.10 -20.77 -10.60
C GLN A 68 -22.26 -19.27 -10.30
N TYR A 69 -22.55 -18.90 -9.06
CA TYR A 69 -22.72 -17.48 -8.67
C TYR A 69 -21.42 -16.83 -8.19
N VAL A 70 -20.56 -17.58 -7.49
CA VAL A 70 -19.23 -17.06 -7.10
C VAL A 70 -18.33 -16.90 -8.32
N ASP A 71 -18.52 -17.70 -9.37
CA ASP A 71 -17.84 -17.54 -10.65
C ASP A 71 -18.15 -16.17 -11.28
N ILE A 72 -19.42 -15.77 -11.26
CA ILE A 72 -19.83 -14.44 -11.76
C ILE A 72 -19.11 -13.32 -11.00
N VAL A 73 -19.02 -13.43 -9.69
CA VAL A 73 -18.35 -12.42 -8.83
C VAL A 73 -16.85 -12.35 -9.13
N GLU A 74 -16.19 -13.50 -9.26
CA GLU A 74 -14.76 -13.53 -9.56
C GLU A 74 -14.46 -13.02 -10.97
N ASP A 75 -15.28 -13.37 -11.97
CA ASP A 75 -15.15 -12.85 -13.33
C ASP A 75 -15.34 -11.33 -13.39
N ILE A 76 -16.32 -10.79 -12.68
CA ILE A 76 -16.50 -9.33 -12.55
C ILE A 76 -15.22 -8.68 -11.99
N ALA A 77 -14.64 -9.25 -10.93
CA ALA A 77 -13.42 -8.71 -10.32
C ALA A 77 -12.23 -8.77 -11.29
N ARG A 78 -12.03 -9.90 -11.97
CA ARG A 78 -10.96 -10.09 -12.97
C ARG A 78 -11.10 -9.13 -14.15
N ASP A 79 -12.30 -9.00 -14.71
CA ASP A 79 -12.55 -8.13 -15.86
C ASP A 79 -12.39 -6.65 -15.51
N ARG A 80 -12.85 -6.23 -14.32
CA ARG A 80 -12.63 -4.87 -13.82
C ARG A 80 -11.15 -4.59 -13.60
N ALA A 81 -10.40 -5.52 -13.04
CA ALA A 81 -8.96 -5.37 -12.83
C ALA A 81 -8.21 -5.24 -14.17
N LYS A 82 -8.50 -6.12 -15.14
CA LYS A 82 -7.92 -6.04 -16.50
C LYS A 82 -8.25 -4.71 -17.16
N LYS A 83 -9.51 -4.29 -17.12
CA LYS A 83 -9.95 -3.04 -17.74
C LYS A 83 -9.35 -1.81 -17.08
N LEU A 84 -9.30 -1.78 -15.75
CA LEU A 84 -8.80 -0.64 -14.98
C LEU A 84 -7.32 -0.37 -15.25
N PHE A 85 -6.51 -1.42 -15.30
CA PHE A 85 -5.07 -1.31 -15.44
C PHE A 85 -4.54 -1.56 -16.86
N GLY A 86 -5.38 -2.03 -17.78
CA GLY A 86 -4.96 -2.39 -19.14
C GLY A 86 -4.13 -3.67 -19.20
N ALA A 87 -4.37 -4.62 -18.27
CA ALA A 87 -3.64 -5.87 -18.20
C ALA A 87 -4.30 -6.98 -19.04
N GLU A 88 -3.49 -7.89 -19.55
CA GLU A 88 -3.97 -9.03 -20.33
C GLU A 88 -4.64 -10.10 -19.45
N HIS A 89 -4.05 -10.37 -18.29
CA HIS A 89 -4.55 -11.32 -17.29
C HIS A 89 -4.59 -10.72 -15.89
N ALA A 90 -5.54 -11.19 -15.07
CA ALA A 90 -5.68 -10.81 -13.67
C ALA A 90 -6.04 -12.04 -12.81
N ASN A 91 -5.32 -12.21 -11.69
CA ASN A 91 -5.67 -13.13 -10.63
C ASN A 91 -6.06 -12.34 -9.37
N VAL A 92 -7.32 -12.48 -8.93
CA VAL A 92 -7.90 -11.72 -7.80
C VAL A 92 -7.94 -12.51 -6.49
N GLN A 93 -7.43 -13.76 -6.50
CA GLN A 93 -7.49 -14.65 -5.35
C GLN A 93 -6.43 -14.41 -4.25
N PRO A 94 -5.27 -13.75 -4.48
CA PRO A 94 -4.30 -13.55 -3.41
C PRO A 94 -4.92 -12.91 -2.17
N HIS A 95 -4.68 -13.51 -0.99
CA HIS A 95 -5.23 -13.05 0.29
C HIS A 95 -4.62 -11.74 0.76
N SER A 96 -3.40 -11.43 0.31
CA SER A 96 -2.66 -10.22 0.65
C SER A 96 -1.65 -9.88 -0.46
N GLY A 97 -1.03 -8.70 -0.38
CA GLY A 97 0.10 -8.35 -1.25
C GLY A 97 1.29 -9.30 -1.06
N ALA A 98 1.58 -9.70 0.18
CA ALA A 98 2.64 -10.68 0.45
C ALA A 98 2.36 -12.04 -0.21
N SER A 99 1.10 -12.51 -0.18
CA SER A 99 0.70 -13.75 -0.88
C SER A 99 0.81 -13.60 -2.40
N ALA A 100 0.47 -12.41 -2.93
CA ALA A 100 0.64 -12.13 -4.36
C ALA A 100 2.12 -12.20 -4.77
N ASN A 101 3.01 -11.56 -4.01
CA ASN A 101 4.45 -11.60 -4.26
C ASN A 101 4.99 -13.04 -4.15
N LEU A 102 4.57 -13.78 -3.13
CA LEU A 102 4.98 -15.18 -2.95
C LEU A 102 4.52 -16.06 -4.12
N ALA A 103 3.31 -15.86 -4.63
CA ALA A 103 2.82 -16.59 -5.81
C ALA A 103 3.69 -16.33 -7.04
N VAL A 104 4.08 -15.07 -7.28
CA VAL A 104 4.98 -14.71 -8.37
C VAL A 104 6.35 -15.39 -8.22
N PHE A 105 6.93 -15.37 -7.02
CA PHE A 105 8.19 -16.05 -6.77
C PHE A 105 8.07 -17.56 -6.98
N PHE A 106 7.03 -18.18 -6.46
CA PHE A 106 6.78 -19.61 -6.64
C PHE A 106 6.56 -19.98 -8.11
N ALA A 107 5.95 -19.09 -8.91
CA ALA A 107 5.73 -19.29 -10.32
C ALA A 107 7.02 -19.22 -11.15
N LEU A 108 7.88 -18.24 -10.90
CA LEU A 108 8.93 -17.81 -11.83
C LEU A 108 10.35 -18.11 -11.35
N LEU A 109 10.53 -18.49 -10.08
CA LEU A 109 11.84 -18.67 -9.47
C LEU A 109 12.00 -20.07 -8.86
N ASN A 110 13.26 -20.49 -8.74
CA ASN A 110 13.65 -21.64 -7.93
C ASN A 110 14.37 -21.17 -6.67
N THR A 111 14.33 -21.98 -5.61
CA THR A 111 15.08 -21.70 -4.37
C THR A 111 16.56 -21.50 -4.70
N GLY A 112 17.14 -20.41 -4.19
CA GLY A 112 18.53 -20.02 -4.44
C GLY A 112 18.75 -19.12 -5.65
N ASP A 113 17.72 -18.87 -6.47
CA ASP A 113 17.84 -17.90 -7.56
C ASP A 113 18.18 -16.50 -7.00
N THR A 114 18.96 -15.74 -7.75
CA THR A 114 19.30 -14.36 -7.38
C THR A 114 18.14 -13.43 -7.75
N VAL A 115 17.70 -12.64 -6.80
CA VAL A 115 16.70 -11.60 -6.97
C VAL A 115 17.25 -10.24 -6.54
N MET A 116 16.83 -9.21 -7.22
CA MET A 116 17.25 -7.84 -6.97
C MET A 116 16.04 -6.97 -6.61
N GLY A 117 16.09 -6.24 -5.50
CA GLY A 117 14.98 -5.42 -5.02
C GLY A 117 15.48 -4.19 -4.25
N LEU A 118 14.60 -3.21 -4.04
CA LEU A 118 14.94 -2.01 -3.27
C LEU A 118 15.22 -2.38 -1.81
N ASN A 119 16.35 -1.89 -1.29
CA ASN A 119 16.77 -2.08 0.09
C ASN A 119 15.66 -1.63 1.08
N LEU A 120 15.37 -2.47 2.06
CA LEU A 120 14.34 -2.19 3.08
C LEU A 120 14.59 -0.87 3.81
N ALA A 121 15.84 -0.57 4.16
CA ALA A 121 16.23 0.67 4.83
C ALA A 121 16.08 1.92 3.94
N HIS A 122 15.99 1.74 2.63
CA HIS A 122 15.83 2.78 1.62
C HIS A 122 14.40 2.82 1.02
N GLY A 123 13.44 2.24 1.71
CA GLY A 123 12.03 2.30 1.33
C GLY A 123 11.47 1.05 0.65
N GLY A 124 12.23 -0.04 0.55
CA GLY A 124 11.74 -1.33 0.06
C GLY A 124 10.64 -1.95 0.92
N HIS A 125 10.07 -3.06 0.48
CA HIS A 125 9.08 -3.83 1.24
C HIS A 125 9.72 -5.10 1.81
N LEU A 126 9.20 -5.58 2.96
CA LEU A 126 9.68 -6.83 3.60
C LEU A 126 9.71 -8.02 2.62
N SER A 127 8.69 -8.14 1.77
CA SER A 127 8.61 -9.24 0.79
C SER A 127 9.47 -9.04 -0.47
N HIS A 128 10.31 -8.01 -0.52
CA HIS A 128 11.27 -7.78 -1.61
C HIS A 128 12.68 -8.25 -1.27
N GLY A 129 12.83 -9.18 -0.30
CA GLY A 129 14.11 -9.79 0.02
C GLY A 129 14.62 -9.54 1.44
N SER A 130 13.77 -9.07 2.36
CA SER A 130 14.18 -8.93 3.77
C SER A 130 14.59 -10.30 4.36
N PRO A 131 15.72 -10.38 5.11
CA PRO A 131 16.20 -11.64 5.69
C PRO A 131 15.21 -12.33 6.64
N VAL A 132 14.28 -11.56 7.23
CA VAL A 132 13.23 -12.13 8.11
C VAL A 132 12.00 -12.60 7.35
N ASN A 133 11.91 -12.29 6.06
CA ASN A 133 10.82 -12.69 5.18
C ASN A 133 11.20 -13.95 4.38
N ILE A 134 10.19 -14.67 3.90
CA ILE A 134 10.38 -15.86 3.06
C ILE A 134 11.23 -15.55 1.82
N SER A 135 11.08 -14.35 1.23
CA SER A 135 11.86 -13.90 0.08
C SER A 135 13.36 -13.84 0.37
N GLY A 136 13.75 -13.35 1.55
CA GLY A 136 15.17 -13.32 1.96
C GLY A 136 15.72 -14.66 2.48
N LYS A 137 14.83 -15.62 2.79
CA LYS A 137 15.24 -16.96 3.26
C LYS A 137 15.44 -17.95 2.12
N TYR A 138 14.69 -17.81 1.03
CA TYR A 138 14.67 -18.76 -0.07
C TYR A 138 15.50 -18.32 -1.29
N PHE A 139 15.78 -17.02 -1.41
CA PHE A 139 16.48 -16.46 -2.56
C PHE A 139 17.79 -15.78 -2.16
N ASN A 140 18.72 -15.71 -3.11
CA ASN A 140 19.94 -14.92 -2.98
C ASN A 140 19.59 -13.45 -3.30
N VAL A 141 19.47 -12.60 -2.29
CA VAL A 141 19.00 -11.23 -2.45
C VAL A 141 20.16 -10.27 -2.61
N VAL A 142 20.17 -9.50 -3.70
CA VAL A 142 21.09 -8.41 -3.94
C VAL A 142 20.29 -7.10 -3.96
N PRO A 143 20.38 -6.25 -2.91
CA PRO A 143 19.60 -5.03 -2.86
C PRO A 143 20.23 -3.93 -3.74
N TYR A 144 19.36 -3.07 -4.31
CA TYR A 144 19.76 -1.76 -4.78
C TYR A 144 19.22 -0.68 -3.82
N SER A 145 19.80 0.51 -3.87
CA SER A 145 19.51 1.59 -2.94
C SER A 145 19.22 2.89 -3.68
N VAL A 146 18.72 3.89 -2.94
CA VAL A 146 18.72 5.27 -3.44
C VAL A 146 20.12 5.86 -3.33
N SER A 147 20.40 6.88 -4.15
CA SER A 147 21.65 7.65 -4.08
C SER A 147 21.76 8.41 -2.74
N ASP A 148 22.95 8.46 -2.19
CA ASP A 148 23.22 9.19 -0.94
C ASP A 148 23.00 10.70 -1.08
N ASP A 149 23.30 11.27 -2.24
CA ASP A 149 23.20 12.72 -2.48
C ASP A 149 21.76 13.17 -2.74
N SER A 150 21.05 12.48 -3.64
CA SER A 150 19.72 12.88 -4.07
C SER A 150 18.58 12.19 -3.32
N GLU A 151 18.89 11.12 -2.61
CA GLU A 151 17.91 10.20 -1.99
C GLU A 151 16.87 9.66 -3.00
N MET A 152 17.25 9.61 -4.29
CA MET A 152 16.45 9.06 -5.38
C MET A 152 17.11 7.82 -6.00
N LEU A 153 16.34 7.05 -6.75
CA LEU A 153 16.83 5.89 -7.49
C LEU A 153 17.86 6.33 -8.52
N ASP A 154 19.03 5.71 -8.49
CA ASP A 154 20.09 5.85 -9.50
C ASP A 154 20.03 4.66 -10.45
N TYR A 155 19.49 4.86 -11.64
CA TYR A 155 19.31 3.80 -12.62
C TYR A 155 20.64 3.30 -13.21
N ALA A 156 21.69 4.14 -13.23
CA ALA A 156 23.01 3.71 -13.64
C ALA A 156 23.63 2.73 -12.64
N GLU A 157 23.45 3.00 -11.34
CA GLU A 157 23.88 2.10 -10.27
C GLU A 157 23.05 0.82 -10.24
N ILE A 158 21.71 0.90 -10.44
CA ILE A 158 20.83 -0.28 -10.56
C ILE A 158 21.34 -1.17 -11.71
N ARG A 159 21.65 -0.58 -12.87
CA ARG A 159 22.20 -1.30 -14.04
C ARG A 159 23.53 -1.95 -13.71
N ARG A 160 24.46 -1.25 -13.05
CA ARG A 160 25.76 -1.78 -12.66
C ARG A 160 25.62 -3.02 -11.79
N ILE A 161 24.77 -2.94 -10.74
CA ILE A 161 24.49 -4.06 -9.84
C ILE A 161 23.87 -5.24 -10.61
N ALA A 162 22.91 -4.98 -11.49
CA ALA A 162 22.23 -6.01 -12.27
C ALA A 162 23.22 -6.76 -13.19
N LEU A 163 24.14 -6.05 -13.84
CA LEU A 163 25.18 -6.66 -14.69
C LEU A 163 26.15 -7.53 -13.91
N GLU A 164 26.48 -7.15 -12.68
CA GLU A 164 27.36 -7.91 -11.81
C GLU A 164 26.68 -9.17 -11.26
N CYS A 165 25.46 -9.05 -10.70
CA CYS A 165 24.80 -10.17 -10.03
C CYS A 165 23.96 -11.05 -10.95
N LYS A 166 23.60 -10.58 -12.16
CA LYS A 166 22.78 -11.27 -13.16
C LYS A 166 21.53 -11.91 -12.53
N PRO A 167 20.64 -11.11 -11.97
CA PRO A 167 19.50 -11.62 -11.23
C PRO A 167 18.55 -12.38 -12.14
N LYS A 168 17.83 -13.37 -11.60
CA LYS A 168 16.75 -14.04 -12.30
C LYS A 168 15.49 -13.16 -12.34
N MET A 169 15.34 -12.26 -11.36
CA MET A 169 14.23 -11.31 -11.27
C MET A 169 14.71 -9.97 -10.70
N ILE A 170 14.24 -8.88 -11.30
CA ILE A 170 14.34 -7.52 -10.74
C ILE A 170 12.96 -7.12 -10.24
N ILE A 171 12.89 -6.67 -8.97
CA ILE A 171 11.65 -6.23 -8.32
C ILE A 171 11.73 -4.72 -8.16
N ALA A 172 10.79 -3.98 -8.77
CA ALA A 172 10.57 -2.57 -8.50
C ALA A 172 9.32 -2.36 -7.66
N GLY A 173 9.22 -1.19 -7.05
CA GLY A 173 8.16 -0.82 -6.13
C GLY A 173 8.71 -0.53 -4.74
N ALA A 174 7.98 0.28 -3.98
CA ALA A 174 8.45 0.78 -2.70
C ALA A 174 7.32 0.98 -1.70
N SER A 175 7.65 0.88 -0.42
CA SER A 175 6.76 1.21 0.71
C SER A 175 6.97 2.63 1.25
N ALA A 176 8.15 3.20 1.05
CA ALA A 176 8.54 4.51 1.57
C ALA A 176 9.44 5.28 0.58
N TYR A 177 9.00 5.40 -0.66
CA TYR A 177 9.67 6.19 -1.70
C TYR A 177 8.68 7.20 -2.27
N SER A 178 9.01 8.48 -2.15
CA SER A 178 8.10 9.59 -2.46
C SER A 178 8.17 10.08 -3.91
N ARG A 179 9.11 9.55 -4.71
CA ARG A 179 9.32 10.02 -6.08
C ARG A 179 8.76 9.03 -7.11
N THR A 180 8.64 9.50 -8.34
CA THR A 180 8.21 8.66 -9.47
C THR A 180 9.30 7.63 -9.81
N ILE A 181 8.86 6.39 -10.09
CA ILE A 181 9.74 5.30 -10.57
C ILE A 181 9.65 5.24 -12.09
N ASP A 182 10.79 5.26 -12.77
CA ASP A 182 10.87 5.04 -14.22
C ASP A 182 10.88 3.53 -14.52
N PHE A 183 9.69 2.99 -14.78
CA PHE A 183 9.52 1.59 -15.10
C PHE A 183 10.12 1.20 -16.45
N ALA A 184 10.18 2.14 -17.41
CA ALA A 184 10.77 1.89 -18.72
C ALA A 184 12.28 1.70 -18.63
N GLU A 185 12.95 2.48 -17.76
CA GLU A 185 14.39 2.35 -17.58
C GLU A 185 14.76 1.02 -16.89
N ILE A 186 14.01 0.60 -15.88
CA ILE A 186 14.25 -0.70 -15.24
C ILE A 186 13.94 -1.85 -16.21
N ARG A 187 12.96 -1.72 -17.11
CA ARG A 187 12.69 -2.72 -18.15
C ARG A 187 13.92 -2.96 -19.04
N LYS A 188 14.58 -1.87 -19.50
CA LYS A 188 15.80 -1.98 -20.30
C LYS A 188 16.92 -2.74 -19.56
N ILE A 189 17.08 -2.43 -18.27
CA ILE A 189 18.04 -3.13 -17.42
C ILE A 189 17.71 -4.62 -17.30
N ALA A 190 16.45 -4.96 -17.07
CA ALA A 190 16.00 -6.34 -16.96
C ALA A 190 16.20 -7.11 -18.29
N ASP A 191 15.92 -6.48 -19.43
CA ASP A 191 16.16 -7.07 -20.76
C ASP A 191 17.66 -7.33 -21.01
N GLU A 192 18.52 -6.40 -20.60
CA GLU A 192 19.96 -6.51 -20.77
C GLU A 192 20.57 -7.72 -20.04
N VAL A 193 20.00 -8.06 -18.87
CA VAL A 193 20.48 -9.20 -18.05
C VAL A 193 19.62 -10.47 -18.21
N GLY A 194 18.55 -10.42 -18.99
CA GLY A 194 17.63 -11.54 -19.20
C GLY A 194 16.79 -11.92 -17.96
N ALA A 195 16.47 -10.94 -17.11
CA ALA A 195 15.73 -11.12 -15.90
C ALA A 195 14.22 -10.94 -16.12
N TYR A 196 13.38 -11.67 -15.35
CA TYR A 196 12.00 -11.27 -15.17
C TYR A 196 11.92 -9.90 -14.51
N TYR A 197 10.97 -9.09 -14.93
CA TYR A 197 10.70 -7.80 -14.33
C TYR A 197 9.34 -7.83 -13.60
N MET A 198 9.39 -7.77 -12.29
CA MET A 198 8.22 -7.70 -11.41
C MET A 198 8.09 -6.29 -10.85
N VAL A 199 6.88 -5.74 -10.83
CA VAL A 199 6.58 -4.49 -10.14
C VAL A 199 5.52 -4.71 -9.07
N ASP A 200 5.85 -4.37 -7.82
CA ASP A 200 4.87 -4.25 -6.74
C ASP A 200 4.40 -2.79 -6.65
N MET A 201 3.23 -2.52 -7.23
CA MET A 201 2.64 -1.17 -7.25
C MET A 201 1.70 -0.91 -6.07
N ALA A 202 1.76 -1.70 -5.01
CA ALA A 202 0.78 -1.67 -3.90
C ALA A 202 0.52 -0.26 -3.36
N HIS A 203 1.56 0.55 -3.15
CA HIS A 203 1.42 1.90 -2.64
C HIS A 203 0.79 2.88 -3.63
N ILE A 204 1.08 2.72 -4.90
CA ILE A 204 0.69 3.67 -5.95
C ILE A 204 -0.48 3.18 -6.84
N ALA A 205 -1.05 2.01 -6.56
CA ALA A 205 -2.06 1.40 -7.45
C ALA A 205 -3.27 2.31 -7.74
N GLY A 206 -3.74 3.08 -6.76
CA GLY A 206 -4.81 4.04 -6.96
C GLY A 206 -4.39 5.20 -7.88
N LEU A 207 -3.15 5.67 -7.75
CA LEU A 207 -2.59 6.73 -8.60
C LEU A 207 -2.39 6.23 -10.04
N VAL A 208 -1.93 4.99 -10.22
CA VAL A 208 -1.82 4.34 -11.54
C VAL A 208 -3.20 4.19 -12.17
N ALA A 209 -4.19 3.71 -11.42
CA ALA A 209 -5.57 3.58 -11.88
C ALA A 209 -6.19 4.91 -12.34
N ALA A 210 -5.82 6.01 -11.68
CA ALA A 210 -6.29 7.35 -12.02
C ALA A 210 -5.43 8.07 -13.08
N GLY A 211 -4.34 7.45 -13.56
CA GLY A 211 -3.42 8.06 -14.53
C GLY A 211 -2.52 9.17 -13.96
N LEU A 212 -2.31 9.18 -12.64
CA LEU A 212 -1.50 10.19 -11.93
C LEU A 212 -0.09 9.71 -11.59
N HIS A 213 0.22 8.46 -11.88
CA HIS A 213 1.56 7.88 -11.83
C HIS A 213 1.72 6.99 -13.07
N PRO A 214 2.92 6.92 -13.69
CA PRO A 214 3.17 6.01 -14.80
C PRO A 214 2.73 4.58 -14.48
N SER A 215 2.12 3.90 -15.44
CA SER A 215 1.72 2.50 -15.31
C SER A 215 2.91 1.57 -15.51
N PRO A 216 3.13 0.58 -14.63
CA PRO A 216 4.12 -0.47 -14.85
C PRO A 216 3.68 -1.52 -15.88
N ILE A 217 2.38 -1.63 -16.17
CA ILE A 217 1.81 -2.71 -17.00
C ILE A 217 2.48 -2.86 -18.37
N PRO A 218 2.79 -1.80 -19.12
CA PRO A 218 3.45 -1.94 -20.42
C PRO A 218 4.89 -2.50 -20.34
N TYR A 219 5.51 -2.44 -19.18
CA TYR A 219 6.94 -2.73 -19.00
C TYR A 219 7.20 -4.03 -18.22
N ALA A 220 6.39 -4.32 -17.22
CA ALA A 220 6.60 -5.47 -16.34
C ALA A 220 6.09 -6.77 -16.97
N ASP A 221 6.71 -7.89 -16.62
CA ASP A 221 6.20 -9.22 -16.93
C ASP A 221 5.04 -9.59 -16.00
N VAL A 222 5.17 -9.18 -14.71
CA VAL A 222 4.16 -9.37 -13.67
C VAL A 222 4.09 -8.12 -12.81
N VAL A 223 2.86 -7.71 -12.47
CA VAL A 223 2.58 -6.62 -11.54
C VAL A 223 1.75 -7.16 -10.39
N THR A 224 2.18 -6.91 -9.17
CA THR A 224 1.41 -7.20 -7.96
C THR A 224 0.91 -5.93 -7.31
N THR A 225 -0.15 -6.03 -6.56
CA THR A 225 -0.64 -4.93 -5.72
C THR A 225 -1.43 -5.44 -4.53
N THR A 226 -1.55 -4.60 -3.50
CA THR A 226 -2.62 -4.68 -2.52
C THR A 226 -3.86 -3.95 -3.03
N THR A 227 -5.01 -4.26 -2.46
CA THR A 227 -6.27 -3.60 -2.82
C THR A 227 -6.70 -2.48 -1.85
N HIS A 228 -6.02 -2.34 -0.70
CA HIS A 228 -6.48 -1.56 0.45
C HIS A 228 -5.71 -0.27 0.76
N LYS A 229 -4.75 0.14 -0.08
CA LYS A 229 -3.97 1.38 0.11
C LYS A 229 -4.58 2.52 -0.72
N THR A 230 -3.84 3.11 -1.65
CA THR A 230 -4.38 4.14 -2.54
C THR A 230 -5.57 3.65 -3.39
N LEU A 231 -5.66 2.35 -3.66
CA LEU A 231 -6.79 1.77 -4.41
C LEU A 231 -8.12 1.75 -3.62
N ARG A 232 -8.08 1.99 -2.30
CA ARG A 232 -9.24 2.17 -1.42
C ARG A 232 -10.24 0.99 -1.42
N GLY A 233 -9.73 -0.23 -1.51
CA GLY A 233 -10.53 -1.46 -1.48
C GLY A 233 -10.35 -2.25 -0.18
N PRO A 234 -10.92 -3.48 -0.11
CA PRO A 234 -10.74 -4.37 1.04
C PRO A 234 -9.30 -4.82 1.16
N ARG A 235 -8.91 -5.30 2.35
CA ARG A 235 -7.59 -5.93 2.53
C ARG A 235 -7.49 -7.18 1.68
N GLY A 236 -6.50 -7.22 0.80
CA GLY A 236 -6.27 -8.31 -0.14
C GLY A 236 -5.12 -8.00 -1.10
N GLY A 237 -4.85 -8.95 -2.00
CA GLY A 237 -3.86 -8.83 -3.06
C GLY A 237 -4.46 -9.04 -4.45
N LEU A 238 -3.70 -8.69 -5.47
CA LEU A 238 -4.04 -8.83 -6.88
C LEU A 238 -2.75 -9.07 -7.67
N ILE A 239 -2.79 -9.93 -8.68
CA ILE A 239 -1.70 -10.12 -9.64
C ILE A 239 -2.22 -9.81 -11.04
N LEU A 240 -1.45 -9.03 -11.77
CA LEU A 240 -1.67 -8.71 -13.17
C LEU A 240 -0.45 -9.19 -13.96
N CYS A 241 -0.63 -9.83 -15.10
CA CYS A 241 0.51 -10.30 -15.86
C CYS A 241 0.19 -10.37 -17.36
N ARG A 242 1.23 -10.64 -18.16
CA ARG A 242 1.10 -10.96 -19.56
C ARG A 242 0.37 -12.31 -19.72
N GLU A 243 -0.37 -12.49 -20.80
CA GLU A 243 -1.14 -13.71 -21.06
C GLU A 243 -0.28 -14.97 -21.04
N GLU A 244 0.95 -14.89 -21.53
CA GLU A 244 1.90 -16.02 -21.57
C GLU A 244 2.26 -16.57 -20.18
N LEU A 245 2.16 -15.75 -19.12
CA LEU A 245 2.42 -16.15 -17.73
C LEU A 245 1.14 -16.54 -16.97
N ALA A 246 -0.03 -16.26 -17.52
CA ALA A 246 -1.33 -16.44 -16.86
C ALA A 246 -1.50 -17.83 -16.20
N LYS A 247 -1.27 -18.89 -16.98
CA LYS A 247 -1.42 -20.28 -16.49
C LYS A 247 -0.45 -20.61 -15.36
N GLN A 248 0.78 -20.09 -15.44
CA GLN A 248 1.82 -20.35 -14.45
C GLN A 248 1.53 -19.61 -13.15
N ILE A 249 1.09 -18.36 -13.23
CA ILE A 249 0.66 -17.53 -12.09
C ILE A 249 -0.58 -18.14 -11.43
N ASP A 250 -1.61 -18.49 -12.19
CA ASP A 250 -2.83 -19.11 -11.63
C ASP A 250 -2.50 -20.41 -10.88
N LYS A 251 -1.67 -21.28 -11.48
CA LYS A 251 -1.22 -22.52 -10.84
C LYS A 251 -0.41 -22.27 -9.57
N ALA A 252 0.37 -21.19 -9.52
CA ALA A 252 1.13 -20.82 -8.33
C ALA A 252 0.23 -20.31 -7.22
N VAL A 253 -0.83 -19.58 -7.54
CA VAL A 253 -1.84 -19.17 -6.55
C VAL A 253 -2.59 -20.39 -6.04
N PHE A 254 -3.25 -21.13 -6.94
CA PHE A 254 -3.95 -22.35 -6.59
C PHE A 254 -3.59 -23.48 -7.57
N PRO A 255 -3.14 -24.64 -7.11
CA PRO A 255 -3.02 -25.07 -5.70
C PRO A 255 -1.64 -24.76 -5.06
N GLY A 256 -0.81 -23.91 -5.67
CA GLY A 256 0.58 -23.71 -5.27
C GLY A 256 0.77 -23.24 -3.82
N ILE A 257 0.20 -22.07 -3.49
CA ILE A 257 0.40 -21.44 -2.18
C ILE A 257 -0.88 -21.21 -1.38
N GLN A 258 -2.06 -21.29 -2.04
CA GLN A 258 -3.37 -21.09 -1.40
C GLN A 258 -4.30 -22.26 -1.69
N GLY A 259 -5.33 -22.42 -0.84
CA GLY A 259 -6.50 -23.29 -1.04
C GLY A 259 -7.70 -22.46 -1.48
N GLY A 260 -8.83 -22.59 -0.76
CA GLY A 260 -10.08 -21.89 -1.09
C GLY A 260 -9.93 -20.36 -1.05
N PRO A 261 -10.36 -19.66 -2.10
CA PRO A 261 -10.35 -18.21 -2.15
C PRO A 261 -11.40 -17.61 -1.20
N LEU A 262 -11.17 -16.39 -0.74
CA LEU A 262 -12.09 -15.64 0.10
C LEU A 262 -13.12 -14.94 -0.77
N MET A 263 -14.23 -15.62 -1.13
CA MET A 263 -15.18 -15.14 -2.13
C MET A 263 -15.88 -13.83 -1.73
N HIS A 264 -16.14 -13.63 -0.44
CA HIS A 264 -16.68 -12.36 0.11
C HIS A 264 -15.68 -11.20 -0.04
N ILE A 265 -14.37 -11.46 0.07
CA ILE A 265 -13.34 -10.44 -0.17
C ILE A 265 -13.17 -10.18 -1.67
N ILE A 266 -13.30 -11.21 -2.52
CA ILE A 266 -13.31 -11.01 -3.98
C ILE A 266 -14.51 -10.16 -4.40
N ALA A 267 -15.68 -10.34 -3.79
CA ALA A 267 -16.83 -9.45 -4.01
C ALA A 267 -16.52 -8.00 -3.62
N ALA A 268 -15.91 -7.79 -2.47
CA ALA A 268 -15.49 -6.46 -2.04
C ALA A 268 -14.40 -5.85 -2.96
N LYS A 269 -13.47 -6.67 -3.48
CA LYS A 269 -12.52 -6.24 -4.53
C LYS A 269 -13.25 -5.83 -5.81
N ALA A 270 -14.26 -6.60 -6.23
CA ALA A 270 -15.06 -6.28 -7.41
C ALA A 270 -15.76 -4.92 -7.27
N VAL A 271 -16.33 -4.63 -6.08
CA VAL A 271 -16.94 -3.32 -5.78
C VAL A 271 -15.89 -2.22 -5.87
N ALA A 272 -14.77 -2.34 -5.16
CA ALA A 272 -13.72 -1.33 -5.12
C ALA A 272 -13.10 -1.06 -6.49
N LEU A 273 -12.88 -2.10 -7.31
CA LEU A 273 -12.42 -1.94 -8.70
C LEU A 273 -13.45 -1.22 -9.57
N GLY A 274 -14.75 -1.44 -9.32
CA GLY A 274 -15.82 -0.68 -9.96
C GLY A 274 -15.80 0.80 -9.58
N GLU A 275 -15.64 1.11 -8.31
CA GLU A 275 -15.47 2.49 -7.82
C GLU A 275 -14.23 3.14 -8.44
N ALA A 276 -13.10 2.43 -8.52
CA ALA A 276 -11.85 2.93 -9.08
C ALA A 276 -11.93 3.29 -10.57
N MET A 277 -12.94 2.82 -11.30
CA MET A 277 -13.18 3.15 -12.70
C MET A 277 -13.99 4.45 -12.90
N THR A 278 -14.46 5.08 -11.83
CA THR A 278 -15.31 6.29 -11.89
C THR A 278 -14.49 7.58 -11.97
N GLU A 279 -15.08 8.65 -12.51
CA GLU A 279 -14.47 9.98 -12.48
C GLU A 279 -14.35 10.52 -11.05
N GLU A 280 -15.27 10.17 -10.15
CA GLU A 280 -15.21 10.53 -8.73
C GLU A 280 -13.93 9.99 -8.07
N PHE A 281 -13.55 8.74 -8.38
CA PHE A 281 -12.30 8.18 -7.90
C PHE A 281 -11.07 8.90 -8.45
N LYS A 282 -11.08 9.32 -9.72
CA LYS A 282 -9.99 10.10 -10.30
C LYS A 282 -9.84 11.45 -9.61
N GLU A 283 -10.96 12.15 -9.34
CA GLU A 283 -10.93 13.41 -8.59
C GLU A 283 -10.44 13.22 -7.15
N TYR A 284 -10.85 12.13 -6.50
CA TYR A 284 -10.30 11.75 -5.20
C TYR A 284 -8.78 11.58 -5.26
N GLN A 285 -8.25 10.85 -6.22
CA GLN A 285 -6.79 10.64 -6.35
C GLN A 285 -6.05 11.95 -6.68
N LYS A 286 -6.63 12.82 -7.49
CA LYS A 286 -6.07 14.18 -7.72
C LYS A 286 -6.00 14.98 -6.42
N GLN A 287 -7.02 14.87 -5.56
CA GLN A 287 -6.99 15.51 -4.25
C GLN A 287 -5.94 14.87 -3.33
N VAL A 288 -5.74 13.54 -3.37
CA VAL A 288 -4.67 12.86 -2.62
C VAL A 288 -3.30 13.47 -2.96
N VAL A 289 -3.01 13.66 -4.25
CA VAL A 289 -1.74 14.25 -4.70
C VAL A 289 -1.63 15.73 -4.32
N ARG A 290 -2.70 16.52 -4.48
CA ARG A 290 -2.71 17.92 -4.04
C ARG A 290 -2.47 18.06 -2.54
N ASN A 291 -3.13 17.22 -1.74
CA ASN A 291 -2.94 17.19 -0.30
C ASN A 291 -1.49 16.81 0.07
N ALA A 292 -0.92 15.79 -0.59
CA ALA A 292 0.47 15.38 -0.35
C ALA A 292 1.44 16.53 -0.66
N LYS A 293 1.22 17.24 -1.77
CA LYS A 293 2.06 18.38 -2.15
C LYS A 293 1.97 19.53 -1.16
N ALA A 294 0.74 19.94 -0.81
CA ALA A 294 0.52 20.99 0.17
C ALA A 294 1.07 20.62 1.56
N PHE A 295 0.96 19.34 1.95
CA PHE A 295 1.50 18.85 3.21
C PHE A 295 3.03 18.86 3.21
N CYS A 296 3.66 18.44 2.12
CA CYS A 296 5.11 18.47 1.95
C CYS A 296 5.65 19.92 2.05
N GLU A 297 5.02 20.86 1.37
CA GLU A 297 5.39 22.27 1.43
C GLU A 297 5.23 22.85 2.85
N ALA A 298 4.09 22.59 3.49
CA ALA A 298 3.84 23.05 4.85
C ALA A 298 4.83 22.44 5.87
N LEU A 299 5.16 21.16 5.74
CA LEU A 299 6.18 20.53 6.61
C LEU A 299 7.55 21.18 6.45
N LYS A 300 7.96 21.53 5.23
CA LYS A 300 9.22 22.25 4.97
C LYS A 300 9.19 23.68 5.55
N GLU A 301 8.07 24.39 5.41
CA GLU A 301 7.87 25.72 6.02
C GLU A 301 7.96 25.65 7.55
N GLU A 302 7.48 24.57 8.17
CA GLU A 302 7.58 24.32 9.59
C GLU A 302 8.96 23.78 10.04
N GLY A 303 9.91 23.62 9.12
CA GLY A 303 11.30 23.25 9.39
C GLY A 303 11.60 21.76 9.36
N PHE A 304 10.67 20.92 8.93
CA PHE A 304 10.93 19.50 8.73
C PHE A 304 11.79 19.26 7.48
N ARG A 305 12.70 18.30 7.55
CA ARG A 305 13.43 17.80 6.39
C ARG A 305 12.65 16.66 5.75
N VAL A 306 12.20 16.87 4.52
CA VAL A 306 11.56 15.82 3.71
C VAL A 306 12.64 15.10 2.94
N VAL A 307 12.71 13.78 3.05
CA VAL A 307 13.64 12.92 2.30
C VAL A 307 13.38 13.08 0.82
N SER A 308 14.42 13.16 -0.01
CA SER A 308 14.41 13.54 -1.44
C SER A 308 13.85 14.94 -1.75
N GLY A 309 13.64 15.78 -0.73
CA GLY A 309 13.23 17.18 -0.84
C GLY A 309 11.77 17.42 -1.26
N ASP A 310 11.04 16.41 -1.73
CA ASP A 310 9.67 16.56 -2.26
C ASP A 310 8.92 15.23 -2.37
N THR A 311 7.65 15.29 -2.82
CA THR A 311 6.85 14.13 -3.17
C THR A 311 6.17 14.27 -4.53
N ASP A 312 6.15 13.19 -5.31
CA ASP A 312 5.43 13.07 -6.58
C ASP A 312 4.17 12.20 -6.44
N ASN A 313 3.92 11.64 -5.25
CA ASN A 313 2.82 10.71 -5.01
C ASN A 313 2.02 11.04 -3.74
N HIS A 314 1.56 10.06 -3.00
CA HIS A 314 0.66 10.20 -1.85
C HIS A 314 1.36 10.19 -0.50
N LEU A 315 2.67 9.98 -0.46
CA LEU A 315 3.43 9.82 0.79
C LEU A 315 4.69 10.68 0.81
N MET A 316 5.20 10.91 2.01
CA MET A 316 6.54 11.45 2.23
C MET A 316 7.19 10.81 3.45
N LEU A 317 8.50 10.78 3.42
CA LEU A 317 9.35 10.33 4.50
C LEU A 317 10.01 11.56 5.13
N ILE A 318 9.86 11.72 6.44
CA ILE A 318 10.27 12.90 7.19
C ILE A 318 11.45 12.53 8.09
N ASP A 319 12.54 13.27 7.98
CA ASP A 319 13.70 13.20 8.87
C ASP A 319 13.49 14.10 10.08
N LEU A 320 13.51 13.54 11.27
CA LEU A 320 13.24 14.21 12.54
C LEU A 320 14.50 14.68 13.26
N ARG A 321 15.69 14.39 12.74
CA ARG A 321 16.97 14.81 13.34
C ARG A 321 17.08 16.31 13.56
N PRO A 322 16.53 17.20 12.69
CA PRO A 322 16.52 18.64 12.96
C PRO A 322 15.83 19.05 14.27
N PHE A 323 14.89 18.24 14.75
CA PHE A 323 14.16 18.47 16.00
C PHE A 323 14.74 17.70 17.19
N GLY A 324 15.76 16.85 16.98
CA GLY A 324 16.35 16.03 18.04
C GLY A 324 15.40 14.95 18.59
N VAL A 325 14.37 14.55 17.82
CA VAL A 325 13.36 13.57 18.20
C VAL A 325 13.52 12.32 17.34
N THR A 326 13.43 11.13 17.94
CA THR A 326 13.45 9.86 17.18
C THR A 326 12.09 9.55 16.56
N GLY A 327 12.08 8.69 15.53
CA GLY A 327 10.84 8.23 14.93
C GLY A 327 9.89 7.57 15.94
N LYS A 328 10.45 6.74 16.84
CA LYS A 328 9.68 6.09 17.92
C LYS A 328 9.04 7.09 18.87
N GLU A 329 9.77 8.11 19.26
CA GLU A 329 9.25 9.12 20.16
C GLU A 329 8.18 9.98 19.48
N MET A 330 8.41 10.39 18.22
CA MET A 330 7.44 11.19 17.48
C MET A 330 6.14 10.40 17.19
N GLU A 331 6.26 9.12 16.81
CA GLU A 331 5.11 8.21 16.65
C GLU A 331 4.25 8.20 17.92
N LYS A 332 4.87 8.02 19.09
CA LYS A 332 4.19 8.01 20.38
C LYS A 332 3.53 9.35 20.72
N ARG A 333 4.26 10.47 20.59
CA ARG A 333 3.71 11.81 20.88
C ARG A 333 2.52 12.16 19.99
N LEU A 334 2.60 11.84 18.70
CA LEU A 334 1.51 12.09 17.77
C LEU A 334 0.29 11.22 18.06
N ASP A 335 0.50 9.95 18.42
CA ASP A 335 -0.61 9.05 18.80
C ASP A 335 -1.36 9.57 20.04
N GLU A 336 -0.64 10.13 21.03
CA GLU A 336 -1.24 10.74 22.22
C GLU A 336 -2.09 11.99 21.92
N VAL A 337 -1.87 12.65 20.79
CA VAL A 337 -2.68 13.79 20.32
C VAL A 337 -3.61 13.42 19.16
N HIS A 338 -3.91 12.14 18.99
CA HIS A 338 -4.82 11.61 17.98
C HIS A 338 -4.36 11.85 16.52
N ILE A 339 -3.07 11.85 16.26
CA ILE A 339 -2.48 11.85 14.91
C ILE A 339 -1.68 10.55 14.73
N THR A 340 -2.17 9.66 13.88
CA THR A 340 -1.58 8.33 13.68
C THR A 340 -0.58 8.33 12.53
N VAL A 341 0.67 8.00 12.81
CA VAL A 341 1.77 7.84 11.84
C VAL A 341 2.51 6.54 12.10
N ASN A 342 3.48 6.18 11.25
CA ASN A 342 4.42 5.13 11.59
C ASN A 342 5.87 5.63 11.57
N LYS A 343 6.66 5.21 12.57
CA LYS A 343 8.12 5.38 12.49
C LYS A 343 8.67 4.65 11.27
N ASN A 344 9.68 5.22 10.65
CA ASN A 344 10.30 4.68 9.45
C ASN A 344 11.79 5.05 9.40
N ALA A 345 12.65 4.10 9.03
CA ALA A 345 14.03 4.42 8.75
C ALA A 345 14.13 5.39 7.57
N ILE A 346 15.08 6.30 7.64
CA ILE A 346 15.50 7.15 6.52
C ILE A 346 16.73 6.55 5.82
N PRO A 347 17.05 6.93 4.58
CA PRO A 347 18.30 6.50 3.95
C PRO A 347 19.51 6.82 4.84
N ASN A 348 20.40 5.83 5.02
CA ASN A 348 21.58 5.93 5.91
C ASN A 348 21.23 6.30 7.37
N ASP A 349 20.12 5.76 7.87
CA ASP A 349 19.65 6.03 9.22
C ASP A 349 20.68 5.58 10.26
N PRO A 350 21.15 6.49 11.16
CA PRO A 350 22.08 6.13 12.22
C PRO A 350 21.42 5.33 13.35
N GLU A 351 20.09 5.34 13.43
CA GLU A 351 19.32 4.67 14.47
C GLU A 351 19.00 3.22 14.12
N LYS A 352 18.73 2.41 15.15
CA LYS A 352 18.29 1.03 14.98
C LYS A 352 16.86 0.98 14.39
N PRO A 353 16.49 -0.11 13.66
CA PRO A 353 15.16 -0.24 13.02
C PRO A 353 13.94 -0.07 13.94
N PHE A 354 14.10 -0.33 15.25
CA PHE A 354 13.02 -0.16 16.25
C PHE A 354 12.92 1.25 16.82
N VAL A 355 13.89 2.13 16.53
CA VAL A 355 13.95 3.53 16.98
C VAL A 355 13.67 4.45 15.81
N THR A 356 14.47 4.36 14.76
CA THR A 356 14.46 5.16 13.53
C THR A 356 14.68 6.67 13.76
N SER A 357 15.17 7.37 12.74
CA SER A 357 15.30 8.82 12.75
C SER A 357 14.15 9.53 12.04
N GLY A 358 13.21 8.78 11.45
CA GLY A 358 12.12 9.33 10.68
C GLY A 358 10.75 8.73 10.95
N ILE A 359 9.77 9.36 10.35
CA ILE A 359 8.38 8.88 10.23
C ILE A 359 7.95 8.92 8.77
N ARG A 360 7.02 8.04 8.41
CA ARG A 360 6.35 8.08 7.11
C ARG A 360 4.92 8.59 7.32
N VAL A 361 4.50 9.52 6.44
CA VAL A 361 3.13 10.04 6.40
C VAL A 361 2.56 9.96 4.99
N GLY A 362 1.24 9.93 4.89
CA GLY A 362 0.54 9.90 3.61
C GLY A 362 -0.87 10.47 3.71
N THR A 363 -1.47 10.74 2.57
CA THR A 363 -2.72 11.50 2.49
C THR A 363 -3.96 10.74 2.02
N PRO A 364 -3.94 9.42 1.70
CA PRO A 364 -5.12 8.73 1.19
C PRO A 364 -6.29 8.72 2.17
N ALA A 365 -6.07 8.34 3.43
CA ALA A 365 -7.11 8.22 4.44
C ALA A 365 -7.74 9.58 4.80
N VAL A 366 -6.93 10.62 5.03
CA VAL A 366 -7.41 11.97 5.32
C VAL A 366 -8.16 12.58 4.13
N THR A 367 -7.75 12.26 2.90
CA THR A 367 -8.48 12.69 1.70
C THR A 367 -9.82 11.95 1.57
N SER A 368 -9.88 10.66 1.87
CA SER A 368 -11.15 9.91 1.93
C SER A 368 -12.09 10.46 3.00
N ARG A 369 -11.54 10.99 4.08
CA ARG A 369 -12.29 11.68 5.14
C ARG A 369 -12.87 13.01 4.68
N GLY A 370 -12.27 13.67 3.65
CA GLY A 370 -12.73 14.94 3.10
C GLY A 370 -11.78 16.10 3.35
N PHE A 371 -10.60 15.87 3.94
CA PHE A 371 -9.58 16.91 4.16
C PHE A 371 -8.99 17.41 2.84
N LYS A 372 -8.61 18.67 2.84
CA LYS A 372 -7.99 19.38 1.72
C LYS A 372 -6.69 20.06 2.17
N GLU A 373 -6.14 20.89 1.33
CA GLU A 373 -4.85 21.56 1.52
C GLU A 373 -4.78 22.41 2.80
N THR A 374 -5.90 22.98 3.23
CA THR A 374 -5.97 23.79 4.47
C THR A 374 -5.71 22.93 5.70
N GLU A 375 -6.35 21.75 5.76
CA GLU A 375 -6.18 20.80 6.88
C GLU A 375 -4.74 20.26 6.90
N MET A 376 -4.10 20.08 5.73
CA MET A 376 -2.70 19.64 5.64
C MET A 376 -1.75 20.65 6.31
N LYS A 377 -1.98 21.94 6.12
CA LYS A 377 -1.18 23.01 6.76
C LYS A 377 -1.38 23.02 8.28
N MET A 378 -2.60 22.82 8.73
CA MET A 378 -2.89 22.71 10.17
C MET A 378 -2.15 21.52 10.80
N ILE A 379 -2.19 20.36 10.15
CA ILE A 379 -1.53 19.16 10.63
C ILE A 379 0.00 19.35 10.71
N ALA A 380 0.62 19.95 9.69
CA ALA A 380 2.06 20.24 9.69
C ALA A 380 2.47 21.11 10.87
N LYS A 381 1.68 22.14 11.19
CA LYS A 381 1.86 23.01 12.34
C LYS A 381 1.77 22.24 13.66
N TRP A 382 0.73 21.43 13.86
CA TRP A 382 0.57 20.61 15.06
C TRP A 382 1.72 19.61 15.22
N MET A 383 2.18 18.99 14.14
CA MET A 383 3.34 18.09 14.19
C MET A 383 4.60 18.82 14.68
N LYS A 384 4.85 20.04 14.21
CA LYS A 384 5.97 20.86 14.73
C LYS A 384 5.82 21.19 16.21
N GLU A 385 4.65 21.67 16.61
CA GLU A 385 4.38 22.03 18.01
C GLU A 385 4.60 20.84 18.95
N VAL A 386 4.13 19.65 18.54
CA VAL A 386 4.34 18.38 19.25
C VAL A 386 5.82 17.95 19.26
N ALA A 387 6.55 18.20 18.17
CA ALA A 387 7.98 17.86 18.11
C ALA A 387 8.81 18.75 19.05
N VAL A 388 8.50 20.06 19.12
CA VAL A 388 9.28 21.06 19.85
C VAL A 388 8.93 21.07 21.34
N ASP A 389 7.66 21.10 21.69
CA ASP A 389 7.18 21.17 23.07
C ASP A 389 5.89 20.32 23.20
N PHE A 390 6.08 19.04 23.46
CA PHE A 390 4.98 18.09 23.58
C PHE A 390 4.08 18.39 24.78
N GLU A 391 4.68 18.58 25.96
CA GLU A 391 3.92 18.76 27.21
C GLU A 391 3.12 20.07 27.20
N GLY A 392 3.72 21.15 26.67
CA GLY A 392 3.04 22.46 26.58
C GLY A 392 1.91 22.51 25.55
N ASN A 393 1.93 21.65 24.53
CA ASN A 393 0.96 21.68 23.44
C ASN A 393 -0.04 20.52 23.45
N ARG A 394 0.20 19.46 24.20
CA ARG A 394 -0.54 18.20 24.17
C ARG A 394 -2.06 18.40 24.29
N GLU A 395 -2.54 19.05 25.36
CA GLU A 395 -3.98 19.20 25.59
C GLU A 395 -4.65 20.05 24.51
N ARG A 396 -4.03 21.15 24.11
CA ARG A 396 -4.56 22.04 23.07
C ARG A 396 -4.62 21.36 21.71
N VAL A 397 -3.53 20.70 21.28
CA VAL A 397 -3.49 20.01 19.99
C VAL A 397 -4.50 18.86 19.96
N THR A 398 -4.62 18.09 21.05
CA THR A 398 -5.64 17.03 21.17
C THR A 398 -7.06 17.59 20.95
N ALA A 399 -7.38 18.69 21.61
CA ALA A 399 -8.72 19.32 21.48
C ALA A 399 -8.97 19.83 20.05
N GLU A 400 -7.95 20.45 19.43
CA GLU A 400 -8.04 20.99 18.07
C GLU A 400 -8.17 19.85 17.02
N VAL A 401 -7.44 18.74 17.18
CA VAL A 401 -7.52 17.55 16.32
C VAL A 401 -8.92 16.92 16.41
N MET A 402 -9.44 16.72 17.62
CA MET A 402 -10.77 16.16 17.81
C MET A 402 -11.85 17.07 17.20
N ALA A 403 -11.77 18.39 17.43
CA ALA A 403 -12.69 19.36 16.85
C ALA A 403 -12.63 19.40 15.31
N LEU A 404 -11.45 19.17 14.72
CA LEU A 404 -11.33 19.02 13.27
C LEU A 404 -11.99 17.71 12.79
N CYS A 405 -11.74 16.61 13.49
CA CYS A 405 -12.30 15.31 13.14
C CYS A 405 -13.85 15.29 13.20
N GLU A 406 -14.46 16.01 14.14
CA GLU A 406 -15.92 16.15 14.26
C GLU A 406 -16.56 16.83 13.04
N LYS A 407 -15.85 17.73 12.34
CA LYS A 407 -16.35 18.37 11.11
C LYS A 407 -16.40 17.45 9.90
N TYR A 408 -15.70 16.34 9.96
CA TYR A 408 -15.55 15.36 8.87
C TYR A 408 -15.86 13.95 9.38
N PRO A 409 -17.12 13.66 9.72
CA PRO A 409 -17.49 12.38 10.35
C PRO A 409 -17.34 11.21 9.38
N LEU A 410 -16.97 10.04 9.91
CA LEU A 410 -16.86 8.79 9.15
C LEU A 410 -18.09 7.91 9.36
N TYR A 411 -18.61 7.38 8.26
CA TYR A 411 -19.69 6.38 8.25
C TYR A 411 -21.01 6.83 8.94
N GLU A 412 -21.39 8.08 8.76
CA GLU A 412 -22.71 8.59 9.15
C GLU A 412 -23.82 8.28 8.14
#